data_2f6ca39c35753caaa1a1c662f614cf3d
#
_entry.id   2f6ca39c35753caaa1a1c662f614cf3d
#
_cell.length_a   1.000
_cell.length_b   1.000
_cell.length_c   1.000
_cell.angle_alpha   90.00
_cell.angle_beta   90.00
_cell.angle_gamma   90.00
#
_symmetry.space_group_name_H-M   'P 1'
#
loop_
_entity.id
_entity.type
_entity.pdbx_description
1 polymer ?
#
loop_
_entity_poly.entity_id
_entity_poly.type
_entity_poly.pdbx_seq_one_letter_code
_entity_poly.pdbx_strand_id
1 'polypeptide(L)'
;SAGNYRRMTLQSAKIDEFDAFDLKIEKSADPFTLAHKRLEGATHPKILCGTTPRIKGLSHIEKRENAAEARLNYRSTCPHCQVEHPLMWGGGHVAWGFKWDREDPEGTVRHHCPHCRGAITQADYLAHWAGGVWVSDCGNYRCHYVPGSGPDGRDDYYWTDGAGMRLLRPPRHVAVHIWTAYSPQTTWAAIVRQFLQCVAAKVAGDKAPLEGFINETLGET
;
A
#
# COMPACT_ATOMS: atom_id res chain seq x y z
N SER A 1 -23.61 -10.81 9.34
CA SER A 1 -24.79 -10.41 10.13
C SER A 1 -24.38 -9.45 11.23
N ALA A 2 -25.21 -8.43 11.52
CA ALA A 2 -24.96 -7.46 12.60
C ALA A 2 -24.90 -8.15 13.97
N GLY A 3 -25.52 -9.33 14.12
CA GLY A 3 -25.45 -10.14 15.34
C GLY A 3 -24.03 -10.52 15.74
N ASN A 4 -23.12 -10.71 14.79
CA ASN A 4 -21.73 -11.05 15.04
C ASN A 4 -20.95 -9.92 15.72
N TYR A 5 -21.42 -8.68 15.58
CA TYR A 5 -20.80 -7.49 16.19
C TYR A 5 -21.45 -7.11 17.53
N ARG A 6 -22.53 -7.79 17.92
CA ARG A 6 -23.21 -7.54 19.20
C ARG A 6 -22.63 -8.42 20.29
N ARG A 7 -22.62 -7.94 21.54
CA ARG A 7 -22.17 -8.69 22.72
C ARG A 7 -20.66 -9.03 22.78
N MET A 8 -19.84 -8.30 22.04
CA MET A 8 -18.38 -8.46 22.11
C MET A 8 -17.74 -7.15 22.56
N THR A 9 -16.76 -7.23 23.43
CA THR A 9 -15.81 -6.15 23.74
C THR A 9 -14.45 -6.56 23.18
N LEU A 10 -13.83 -5.68 22.41
CA LEU A 10 -12.56 -5.97 21.73
C LEU A 10 -11.47 -5.01 22.22
N GLN A 11 -10.24 -5.48 22.27
CA GLN A 11 -9.06 -4.64 22.48
C GLN A 11 -8.49 -4.12 21.14
N SER A 12 -8.63 -4.93 20.09
CA SER A 12 -8.28 -4.55 18.72
C SER A 12 -9.18 -5.28 17.71
N ALA A 13 -9.32 -4.72 16.52
CA ALA A 13 -10.03 -5.35 15.40
C ALA A 13 -9.14 -5.35 14.15
N LYS A 14 -9.15 -6.48 13.44
CA LYS A 14 -8.59 -6.61 12.09
C LYS A 14 -9.74 -6.99 11.17
N ILE A 15 -9.90 -6.21 10.10
CA ILE A 15 -10.92 -6.42 9.07
C ILE A 15 -10.16 -6.64 7.77
N ASP A 16 -10.18 -7.87 7.29
CA ASP A 16 -9.60 -8.25 6.01
C ASP A 16 -10.70 -8.27 4.94
N GLU A 17 -10.32 -8.09 3.69
CA GLU A 17 -11.24 -8.01 2.56
C GLU A 17 -12.38 -6.99 2.80
N PHE A 18 -12.01 -5.79 3.30
CA PHE A 18 -12.97 -4.81 3.79
C PHE A 18 -13.99 -4.39 2.72
N ASP A 19 -13.61 -4.34 1.44
CA ASP A 19 -14.51 -4.02 0.33
C ASP A 19 -15.42 -5.20 -0.08
N ALA A 20 -15.25 -6.39 0.49
CA ALA A 20 -16.15 -7.51 0.29
C ALA A 20 -17.41 -7.42 1.16
N PHE A 21 -17.42 -6.55 2.17
CA PHE A 21 -18.59 -6.35 3.02
C PHE A 21 -19.63 -5.46 2.34
N ASP A 22 -20.90 -5.68 2.65
CA ASP A 22 -21.97 -4.79 2.26
C ASP A 22 -21.75 -3.37 2.80
N LEU A 23 -22.15 -2.36 2.04
CA LEU A 23 -22.06 -0.95 2.45
C LEU A 23 -22.78 -0.66 3.77
N LYS A 24 -23.82 -1.43 4.08
CA LYS A 24 -24.52 -1.39 5.37
C LYS A 24 -24.88 -2.78 5.81
N ILE A 25 -24.52 -3.14 7.02
CA ILE A 25 -24.91 -4.42 7.60
C ILE A 25 -26.32 -4.28 8.24
N GLU A 26 -27.28 -5.05 7.70
CA GLU A 26 -28.67 -5.13 8.22
C GLU A 26 -29.28 -3.74 8.47
N LYS A 27 -29.16 -2.82 7.52
CA LYS A 27 -29.66 -1.42 7.61
C LYS A 27 -29.09 -0.62 8.80
N SER A 28 -28.04 -1.12 9.44
CA SER A 28 -27.37 -0.46 10.57
C SER A 28 -26.27 0.47 10.10
N ALA A 29 -25.05 0.26 10.55
CA ALA A 29 -23.86 1.03 10.17
C ALA A 29 -22.94 0.21 9.25
N ASP A 30 -21.94 0.85 8.69
CA ASP A 30 -20.87 0.17 7.97
C ASP A 30 -20.06 -0.73 8.92
N PRO A 31 -19.35 -1.75 8.39
CA PRO A 31 -18.60 -2.72 9.21
C PRO A 31 -17.58 -2.07 10.15
N PHE A 32 -16.90 -1.01 9.69
CA PHE A 32 -15.91 -0.29 10.49
C PHE A 32 -16.56 0.36 11.71
N THR A 33 -17.67 1.08 11.52
CA THR A 33 -18.38 1.74 12.61
C THR A 33 -18.89 0.73 13.65
N LEU A 34 -19.36 -0.44 13.18
CA LEU A 34 -19.78 -1.51 14.07
C LEU A 34 -18.62 -2.10 14.88
N ALA A 35 -17.46 -2.31 14.25
CA ALA A 35 -16.26 -2.78 14.92
C ALA A 35 -15.72 -1.72 15.90
N HIS A 36 -15.69 -0.45 15.50
CA HIS A 36 -15.22 0.67 16.32
C HIS A 36 -15.99 0.76 17.64
N LYS A 37 -17.32 0.64 17.60
CA LYS A 37 -18.16 0.62 18.81
C LYS A 37 -17.84 -0.51 19.79
N ARG A 38 -17.18 -1.59 19.36
CA ARG A 38 -16.75 -2.69 20.22
C ARG A 38 -15.41 -2.42 20.92
N LEU A 39 -14.73 -1.36 20.52
CA LEU A 39 -13.45 -0.93 21.08
C LEU A 39 -13.58 0.22 22.08
N GLU A 40 -14.79 0.74 22.33
CA GLU A 40 -15.03 1.89 23.22
C GLU A 40 -14.50 1.68 24.65
N GLY A 41 -14.45 0.42 25.12
CA GLY A 41 -13.90 0.06 26.43
C GLY A 41 -12.41 -0.34 26.43
N ALA A 42 -11.73 -0.27 25.28
CA ALA A 42 -10.33 -0.67 25.18
C ALA A 42 -9.39 0.42 25.67
N THR A 43 -8.34 0.04 26.39
CA THR A 43 -7.30 0.99 26.86
C THR A 43 -6.50 1.59 25.71
N HIS A 44 -6.21 0.76 24.69
CA HIS A 44 -5.45 1.16 23.50
C HIS A 44 -6.14 0.61 22.25
N PRO A 45 -7.31 1.18 21.86
CA PRO A 45 -8.07 0.67 20.74
C PRO A 45 -7.30 0.78 19.42
N LYS A 46 -7.29 -0.29 18.64
CA LYS A 46 -6.68 -0.33 17.30
C LYS A 46 -7.59 -1.02 16.31
N ILE A 47 -7.77 -0.43 15.14
CA ILE A 47 -8.44 -1.07 14.01
C ILE A 47 -7.47 -1.07 12.84
N LEU A 48 -7.30 -2.24 12.23
CA LEU A 48 -6.60 -2.42 10.96
C LEU A 48 -7.62 -2.91 9.94
N CYS A 49 -7.75 -2.19 8.83
CA CYS A 49 -8.55 -2.61 7.68
C CYS A 49 -7.62 -2.79 6.49
N GLY A 50 -7.79 -3.89 5.77
CA GLY A 50 -7.06 -4.18 4.54
C GLY A 50 -8.00 -4.71 3.47
N THR A 51 -7.77 -4.33 2.23
CA THR A 51 -8.47 -4.87 1.05
C THR A 51 -7.80 -4.37 -0.23
N THR A 52 -8.09 -5.04 -1.33
CA THR A 52 -7.91 -4.49 -2.67
C THR A 52 -9.13 -3.64 -3.03
N PRO A 53 -8.98 -2.40 -3.51
CA PRO A 53 -10.11 -1.55 -3.87
C PRO A 53 -10.82 -2.13 -5.10
N ARG A 54 -12.17 -2.11 -5.11
CA ARG A 54 -12.96 -2.72 -6.20
C ARG A 54 -13.53 -1.72 -7.19
N ILE A 55 -14.25 -0.74 -6.69
CA ILE A 55 -14.98 0.22 -7.52
C ILE A 55 -14.74 1.64 -6.99
N LYS A 56 -14.20 2.49 -7.84
CA LYS A 56 -13.94 3.89 -7.53
C LYS A 56 -15.19 4.61 -7.03
N GLY A 57 -15.06 5.33 -5.93
CA GLY A 57 -16.15 6.10 -5.30
C GLY A 57 -17.12 5.27 -4.46
N LEU A 58 -17.13 3.92 -4.56
CA LEU A 58 -17.98 3.03 -3.76
C LEU A 58 -17.20 2.22 -2.72
N SER A 59 -15.88 2.17 -2.84
CA SER A 59 -14.99 1.40 -1.97
C SER A 59 -15.04 1.89 -0.52
N HIS A 60 -15.14 0.95 0.43
CA HIS A 60 -15.04 1.23 1.85
C HIS A 60 -13.64 1.73 2.22
N ILE A 61 -12.59 1.11 1.63
CA ILE A 61 -11.21 1.48 1.93
C ILE A 61 -10.89 2.87 1.38
N GLU A 62 -11.35 3.23 0.19
CA GLU A 62 -11.17 4.55 -0.40
C GLU A 62 -11.75 5.65 0.52
N LYS A 63 -12.91 5.41 1.13
CA LYS A 63 -13.51 6.35 2.08
C LYS A 63 -12.64 6.51 3.34
N ARG A 64 -12.02 5.43 3.82
CA ARG A 64 -11.12 5.47 4.99
C ARG A 64 -9.81 6.14 4.65
N GLU A 65 -9.27 5.88 3.49
CA GLU A 65 -8.08 6.53 2.97
C GLU A 65 -8.29 8.04 2.83
N ASN A 66 -9.41 8.47 2.23
CA ASN A 66 -9.76 9.88 2.08
C ASN A 66 -10.00 10.61 3.43
N ALA A 67 -10.38 9.89 4.47
CA ALA A 67 -10.56 10.41 5.82
C ALA A 67 -9.29 10.33 6.68
N ALA A 68 -8.18 9.78 6.17
CA ALA A 68 -6.95 9.61 6.93
C ALA A 68 -6.24 10.95 7.16
N GLU A 69 -5.66 11.12 8.37
CA GLU A 69 -4.77 12.26 8.67
C GLU A 69 -3.49 12.20 7.83
N ALA A 70 -3.00 10.98 7.57
CA ALA A 70 -1.82 10.75 6.77
C ALA A 70 -2.03 9.58 5.83
N ARG A 71 -1.89 9.82 4.53
CA ARG A 71 -1.76 8.78 3.51
C ARG A 71 -0.28 8.62 3.21
N LEU A 72 0.24 7.42 3.45
CA LEU A 72 1.66 7.14 3.40
C LEU A 72 2.01 6.25 2.21
N ASN A 73 3.10 6.60 1.56
CA ASN A 73 3.77 5.78 0.56
C ASN A 73 5.13 5.35 1.08
N TYR A 74 5.46 4.09 0.89
CA TYR A 74 6.79 3.60 1.20
C TYR A 74 7.79 4.10 0.15
N ARG A 75 8.86 4.75 0.59
CA ARG A 75 9.92 5.28 -0.25
C ARG A 75 11.25 4.63 0.09
N SER A 76 11.93 4.14 -0.91
CA SER A 76 13.32 3.68 -0.81
C SER A 76 14.27 4.68 -1.47
N THR A 77 15.50 4.70 -1.03
CA THR A 77 16.53 5.56 -1.60
C THR A 77 17.04 5.00 -2.93
N CYS A 78 17.05 5.82 -3.97
CA CYS A 78 17.62 5.45 -5.25
C CYS A 78 19.13 5.19 -5.13
N PRO A 79 19.67 4.05 -5.57
CA PRO A 79 21.10 3.77 -5.47
C PRO A 79 21.96 4.70 -6.34
N HIS A 80 21.39 5.36 -7.35
CA HIS A 80 22.12 6.23 -8.28
C HIS A 80 22.17 7.69 -7.83
N CYS A 81 21.02 8.26 -7.42
CA CYS A 81 20.94 9.70 -7.10
C CYS A 81 20.64 10.00 -5.63
N GLN A 82 20.47 8.98 -4.80
CA GLN A 82 20.19 9.08 -3.37
C GLN A 82 18.87 9.79 -3.01
N VAL A 83 17.99 10.02 -3.99
CA VAL A 83 16.66 10.62 -3.74
C VAL A 83 15.66 9.53 -3.42
N GLU A 84 14.87 9.74 -2.36
CA GLU A 84 13.79 8.83 -1.96
C GLU A 84 12.61 8.91 -2.93
N HIS A 85 12.11 7.76 -3.35
CA HIS A 85 10.90 7.68 -4.19
C HIS A 85 10.15 6.36 -3.96
N PRO A 86 8.81 6.33 -4.18
CA PRO A 86 8.07 5.09 -4.18
C PRO A 86 8.32 4.27 -5.45
N LEU A 87 8.02 2.98 -5.40
CA LEU A 87 7.88 2.19 -6.61
C LEU A 87 6.57 2.59 -7.31
N MET A 88 6.67 2.93 -8.59
CA MET A 88 5.55 3.35 -9.42
C MET A 88 5.50 2.54 -10.71
N TRP A 89 4.31 2.17 -11.16
CA TRP A 89 4.17 1.44 -12.43
C TRP A 89 4.64 2.28 -13.63
N GLY A 90 4.21 3.52 -13.70
CA GLY A 90 4.65 4.50 -14.70
C GLY A 90 3.91 4.44 -16.03
N GLY A 91 3.85 3.30 -16.67
CA GLY A 91 3.25 3.17 -18.01
C GLY A 91 4.15 3.54 -19.18
N GLY A 92 3.67 3.36 -20.41
CA GLY A 92 4.46 3.49 -21.63
C GLY A 92 4.78 4.93 -22.07
N HIS A 93 4.08 5.93 -21.52
CA HIS A 93 4.20 7.34 -21.92
C HIS A 93 5.19 8.15 -21.07
N VAL A 94 5.75 7.56 -20.02
CA VAL A 94 6.74 8.21 -19.15
C VAL A 94 8.07 7.45 -19.16
N ALA A 95 9.18 8.15 -18.90
CA ALA A 95 10.52 7.57 -18.90
C ALA A 95 10.93 6.94 -17.56
N TRP A 96 10.04 6.91 -16.57
CA TRP A 96 10.25 6.36 -15.23
C TRP A 96 9.27 5.20 -14.95
N GLY A 97 9.43 4.55 -13.82
CA GLY A 97 8.63 3.39 -13.43
C GLY A 97 9.15 2.10 -14.07
N PHE A 98 8.31 1.09 -14.14
CA PHE A 98 8.70 -0.20 -14.69
C PHE A 98 8.86 -0.14 -16.21
N LYS A 99 10.03 -0.60 -16.70
CA LYS A 99 10.41 -0.66 -18.11
C LYS A 99 11.05 -2.01 -18.41
N TRP A 100 10.87 -2.47 -19.65
CA TRP A 100 11.42 -3.73 -20.15
C TRP A 100 11.55 -3.69 -21.66
N ASP A 101 12.38 -4.56 -22.21
CA ASP A 101 12.53 -4.76 -23.65
C ASP A 101 11.46 -5.72 -24.16
N ARG A 102 10.97 -5.48 -25.37
CA ARG A 102 9.89 -6.29 -25.96
C ARG A 102 10.32 -7.72 -26.27
N GLU A 103 11.60 -7.94 -26.59
CA GLU A 103 12.16 -9.22 -26.95
C GLU A 103 12.41 -10.13 -25.75
N ASP A 104 12.77 -9.53 -24.59
CA ASP A 104 12.97 -10.25 -23.32
C ASP A 104 12.40 -9.43 -22.13
N PRO A 105 11.06 -9.39 -22.00
CA PRO A 105 10.43 -8.57 -20.96
C PRO A 105 10.80 -9.01 -19.55
N GLU A 106 10.95 -10.31 -19.32
CA GLU A 106 11.20 -10.86 -17.98
C GLU A 106 12.65 -10.67 -17.54
N GLY A 107 13.62 -10.87 -18.44
CA GLY A 107 15.04 -10.70 -18.13
C GLY A 107 15.48 -9.26 -18.01
N THR A 108 14.78 -8.35 -18.68
CA THR A 108 15.18 -6.94 -18.78
C THR A 108 14.40 -5.98 -17.90
N VAL A 109 13.34 -6.45 -17.18
CA VAL A 109 12.54 -5.56 -16.35
C VAL A 109 13.37 -4.83 -15.29
N ARG A 110 13.23 -3.50 -15.24
CA ARG A 110 13.87 -2.59 -14.28
C ARG A 110 12.87 -1.51 -13.85
N HIS A 111 13.05 -0.99 -12.66
CA HIS A 111 12.37 0.24 -12.24
C HIS A 111 13.28 1.43 -12.52
N HIS A 112 12.82 2.36 -13.35
CA HIS A 112 13.56 3.59 -13.64
C HIS A 112 13.18 4.69 -12.65
N CYS A 113 14.18 5.22 -11.96
CA CYS A 113 14.00 6.28 -10.98
C CYS A 113 13.28 7.50 -11.59
N PRO A 114 12.26 8.08 -10.92
CA PRO A 114 11.56 9.25 -11.43
C PRO A 114 12.44 10.50 -11.49
N HIS A 115 13.53 10.56 -10.74
CA HIS A 115 14.42 11.71 -10.67
C HIS A 115 15.58 11.63 -11.67
N CYS A 116 16.40 10.59 -11.59
CA CYS A 116 17.62 10.47 -12.41
C CYS A 116 17.48 9.52 -13.60
N ARG A 117 16.38 8.77 -13.73
CA ARG A 117 16.15 7.72 -14.75
C ARG A 117 17.09 6.52 -14.62
N GLY A 118 17.93 6.46 -13.59
CA GLY A 118 18.78 5.30 -13.35
C GLY A 118 17.94 4.02 -13.22
N ALA A 119 18.40 2.96 -13.86
CA ALA A 119 17.71 1.67 -13.87
C ALA A 119 18.05 0.88 -12.58
N ILE A 120 17.05 0.47 -11.85
CA ILE A 120 17.14 -0.25 -10.58
C ILE A 120 16.63 -1.66 -10.80
N THR A 121 17.43 -2.67 -10.45
CA THR A 121 16.98 -4.08 -10.47
C THR A 121 16.17 -4.40 -9.23
N GLN A 122 15.40 -5.49 -9.28
CA GLN A 122 14.71 -5.96 -8.06
C GLN A 122 15.72 -6.34 -6.97
N ALA A 123 16.88 -6.89 -7.32
CA ALA A 123 17.92 -7.21 -6.35
C ALA A 123 18.48 -5.95 -5.67
N ASP A 124 18.75 -4.88 -6.43
CA ASP A 124 19.18 -3.59 -5.88
C ASP A 124 18.11 -3.01 -4.94
N TYR A 125 16.86 -3.07 -5.35
CA TYR A 125 15.74 -2.62 -4.51
C TYR A 125 15.69 -3.42 -3.20
N LEU A 126 15.72 -4.76 -3.26
CA LEU A 126 15.64 -5.63 -2.08
C LEU A 126 16.85 -5.48 -1.16
N ALA A 127 18.03 -5.15 -1.68
CA ALA A 127 19.21 -4.87 -0.87
C ALA A 127 19.07 -3.57 -0.03
N HIS A 128 18.24 -2.63 -0.47
CA HIS A 128 18.12 -1.30 0.16
C HIS A 128 16.74 -1.03 0.78
N TRP A 129 15.73 -1.90 0.56
CA TRP A 129 14.36 -1.63 0.99
C TRP A 129 14.20 -1.44 2.50
N ALA A 130 14.97 -2.18 3.31
CA ALA A 130 14.86 -2.09 4.77
C ALA A 130 15.22 -0.70 5.35
N GLY A 131 15.99 0.10 4.60
CA GLY A 131 16.31 1.49 4.94
C GLY A 131 15.29 2.51 4.47
N GLY A 132 14.18 2.06 3.89
CA GLY A 132 13.14 2.96 3.41
C GLY A 132 12.29 3.57 4.52
N VAL A 133 11.49 4.55 4.17
CA VAL A 133 10.67 5.33 5.09
C VAL A 133 9.25 5.50 4.53
N TRP A 134 8.26 5.45 5.40
CA TRP A 134 6.90 5.82 5.06
C TRP A 134 6.73 7.33 5.11
N VAL A 135 6.33 7.93 4.00
CA VAL A 135 6.19 9.38 3.89
C VAL A 135 4.77 9.73 3.44
N SER A 136 4.15 10.69 4.12
CA SER A 136 2.82 11.16 3.71
C SER A 136 2.86 11.92 2.39
N ASP A 137 1.74 11.92 1.65
CA ASP A 137 1.60 12.64 0.39
C ASP A 137 1.93 14.13 0.52
N CYS A 138 1.52 14.73 1.63
CA CYS A 138 1.83 16.14 1.94
C CYS A 138 3.26 16.37 2.46
N GLY A 139 4.04 15.30 2.70
CA GLY A 139 5.39 15.37 3.24
C GLY A 139 5.51 15.71 4.73
N ASN A 140 4.38 15.98 5.42
CA ASN A 140 4.38 16.44 6.82
C ASN A 140 4.60 15.31 7.84
N TYR A 141 4.44 14.07 7.45
CA TYR A 141 4.62 12.91 8.32
C TYR A 141 5.58 11.92 7.70
N ARG A 142 6.54 11.48 8.49
CA ARG A 142 7.49 10.42 8.13
C ARG A 142 7.51 9.39 9.28
N CYS A 143 7.28 8.11 8.95
CA CYS A 143 7.37 7.01 9.91
C CYS A 143 8.61 6.18 9.60
N HIS A 144 9.49 6.08 10.57
CA HIS A 144 10.75 5.36 10.50
C HIS A 144 10.62 4.04 11.24
N TYR A 145 11.03 2.95 10.59
CA TYR A 145 11.15 1.63 11.19
C TYR A 145 12.58 1.40 11.65
N VAL A 146 12.74 0.93 12.87
CA VAL A 146 14.07 0.64 13.44
C VAL A 146 14.06 -0.77 14.03
N PRO A 147 14.61 -1.75 13.32
CA PRO A 147 14.60 -3.13 13.76
C PRO A 147 15.38 -3.29 15.06
N GLY A 148 14.82 -4.04 15.99
CA GLY A 148 15.47 -4.43 17.23
C GLY A 148 15.77 -3.31 18.23
N SER A 149 15.27 -2.08 18.01
CA SER A 149 15.55 -0.92 18.86
C SER A 149 14.54 -0.68 19.99
N GLY A 150 13.43 -1.41 19.95
CA GLY A 150 12.38 -1.30 20.97
C GLY A 150 12.69 -2.10 22.24
N PRO A 151 11.83 -1.98 23.26
CA PRO A 151 11.93 -2.79 24.48
C PRO A 151 12.00 -4.28 24.15
N ASP A 152 12.85 -5.01 24.88
CA ASP A 152 13.06 -6.45 24.72
C ASP A 152 13.56 -6.88 23.31
N GLY A 153 14.25 -5.99 22.60
CA GLY A 153 14.78 -6.27 21.24
C GLY A 153 13.72 -6.36 20.17
N ARG A 154 12.51 -5.88 20.44
CA ARG A 154 11.44 -5.78 19.42
C ARG A 154 11.72 -4.63 18.47
N ASP A 155 11.07 -4.69 17.32
CA ASP A 155 11.08 -3.59 16.37
C ASP A 155 10.36 -2.37 16.94
N ASP A 156 10.84 -1.18 16.61
CA ASP A 156 10.24 0.08 17.03
C ASP A 156 9.98 1.00 15.84
N TYR A 157 9.17 1.99 16.08
CA TYR A 157 8.81 3.01 15.10
C TYR A 157 8.86 4.38 15.74
N TYR A 158 9.33 5.35 15.01
CA TYR A 158 9.20 6.74 15.43
C TYR A 158 8.72 7.60 14.26
N TRP A 159 8.11 8.72 14.61
CA TRP A 159 7.56 9.66 13.67
C TRP A 159 8.31 10.98 13.70
N THR A 160 8.51 11.55 12.50
CA THR A 160 9.03 12.91 12.34
C THR A 160 8.10 13.73 11.46
N ASP A 161 8.21 15.04 11.55
CA ASP A 161 7.65 15.94 10.54
C ASP A 161 8.52 15.96 9.27
N GLY A 162 8.12 16.79 8.29
CA GLY A 162 8.86 16.95 7.03
C GLY A 162 10.26 17.57 7.19
N ALA A 163 10.52 18.25 8.32
CA ALA A 163 11.81 18.83 8.65
C ALA A 163 12.71 17.86 9.46
N GLY A 164 12.22 16.66 9.78
CA GLY A 164 12.94 15.65 10.54
C GLY A 164 12.82 15.77 12.05
N MET A 165 12.00 16.69 12.57
CA MET A 165 11.75 16.83 14.00
C MET A 165 10.84 15.71 14.50
N ARG A 166 11.24 15.06 15.60
CA ARG A 166 10.45 13.98 16.18
C ARG A 166 9.10 14.46 16.69
N LEU A 167 8.05 13.76 16.28
CA LEU A 167 6.67 14.05 16.70
C LEU A 167 6.39 13.40 18.06
N LEU A 168 5.84 14.17 18.99
CA LEU A 168 5.33 13.66 20.27
C LEU A 168 4.00 12.91 20.12
N ARG A 169 3.24 13.23 19.07
CA ARG A 169 1.94 12.62 18.76
C ARG A 169 1.91 12.23 17.30
N PRO A 170 1.98 10.93 17.00
CA PRO A 170 1.81 10.44 15.65
C PRO A 170 0.37 10.66 15.17
N PRO A 171 0.12 10.63 13.85
CA PRO A 171 -1.24 10.69 13.30
C PRO A 171 -2.07 9.50 13.83
N ARG A 172 -3.34 9.77 14.15
CA ARG A 172 -4.23 8.76 14.74
C ARG A 172 -4.86 7.86 13.69
N HIS A 173 -5.06 8.38 12.49
CA HIS A 173 -5.60 7.65 11.37
C HIS A 173 -4.62 7.70 10.21
N VAL A 174 -4.07 6.55 9.88
CA VAL A 174 -3.07 6.38 8.84
C VAL A 174 -3.62 5.44 7.77
N ALA A 175 -3.51 5.82 6.53
CA ALA A 175 -3.70 4.95 5.38
C ALA A 175 -2.36 4.67 4.72
N VAL A 176 -2.19 3.45 4.21
CA VAL A 176 -1.00 3.05 3.46
C VAL A 176 -1.43 2.40 2.16
N HIS A 177 -0.74 2.75 1.08
CA HIS A 177 -0.89 2.07 -0.20
C HIS A 177 0.35 1.20 -0.44
N ILE A 178 0.10 -0.10 -0.63
CA ILE A 178 1.13 -1.09 -0.99
C ILE A 178 0.61 -1.88 -2.18
N TRP A 179 1.44 -2.08 -3.18
CA TRP A 179 1.14 -2.93 -4.31
C TRP A 179 2.18 -4.05 -4.47
N THR A 180 1.90 -5.01 -5.33
CA THR A 180 2.63 -6.28 -5.42
C THR A 180 4.14 -6.14 -5.63
N ALA A 181 4.62 -5.07 -6.28
CA ALA A 181 6.06 -4.89 -6.53
C ALA A 181 6.91 -4.67 -5.27
N TYR A 182 6.28 -4.30 -4.15
CA TYR A 182 6.97 -4.20 -2.86
C TYR A 182 7.24 -5.56 -2.21
N SER A 183 6.53 -6.61 -2.64
CA SER A 183 6.67 -7.95 -2.05
C SER A 183 7.97 -8.62 -2.48
N PRO A 184 8.78 -9.13 -1.55
CA PRO A 184 9.95 -9.94 -1.88
C PRO A 184 9.57 -11.34 -2.41
N GLN A 185 8.30 -11.74 -2.26
CA GLN A 185 7.81 -13.06 -2.67
C GLN A 185 7.39 -13.10 -4.15
N THR A 186 7.19 -11.94 -4.77
CA THR A 186 6.79 -11.82 -6.18
C THR A 186 7.91 -11.15 -6.98
N THR A 187 8.30 -11.77 -8.09
CA THR A 187 9.30 -11.18 -8.97
C THR A 187 8.70 -10.09 -9.85
N TRP A 188 9.45 -9.03 -10.11
CA TRP A 188 9.04 -8.00 -11.06
C TRP A 188 8.81 -8.57 -12.47
N ALA A 189 9.57 -9.61 -12.85
CA ALA A 189 9.34 -10.38 -14.06
C ALA A 189 7.94 -11.01 -14.11
N ALA A 190 7.49 -11.60 -13.00
CA ALA A 190 6.15 -12.19 -12.93
C ALA A 190 5.04 -11.14 -13.06
N ILE A 191 5.22 -9.95 -12.49
CA ILE A 191 4.27 -8.83 -12.63
C ILE A 191 4.18 -8.37 -14.09
N VAL A 192 5.32 -8.21 -14.77
CA VAL A 192 5.34 -7.82 -16.19
C VAL A 192 4.72 -8.89 -17.07
N ARG A 193 5.00 -10.17 -16.83
CA ARG A 193 4.36 -11.30 -17.55
C ARG A 193 2.85 -11.26 -17.39
N GLN A 194 2.35 -11.10 -16.18
CA GLN A 194 0.91 -10.98 -15.92
C GLN A 194 0.31 -9.80 -16.66
N PHE A 195 0.94 -8.63 -16.61
CA PHE A 195 0.48 -7.46 -17.35
C PHE A 195 0.39 -7.71 -18.85
N LEU A 196 1.41 -8.32 -19.46
CA LEU A 196 1.42 -8.61 -20.90
C LEU A 196 0.33 -9.61 -21.29
N GLN A 197 0.03 -10.60 -20.45
CA GLN A 197 -1.09 -11.52 -20.65
C GLN A 197 -2.43 -10.77 -20.59
N CYS A 198 -2.60 -9.85 -19.64
CA CYS A 198 -3.80 -9.01 -19.54
C CYS A 198 -3.97 -8.09 -20.76
N VAL A 199 -2.88 -7.53 -21.28
CA VAL A 199 -2.89 -6.71 -22.51
C VAL A 199 -3.27 -7.56 -23.72
N ALA A 200 -2.74 -8.78 -23.85
CA ALA A 200 -3.10 -9.69 -24.93
C ALA A 200 -4.60 -10.07 -24.88
N ALA A 201 -5.14 -10.36 -23.70
CA ALA A 201 -6.56 -10.62 -23.51
C ALA A 201 -7.43 -9.42 -23.92
N LYS A 202 -7.02 -8.19 -23.51
CA LYS A 202 -7.70 -6.95 -23.92
C LYS A 202 -7.73 -6.77 -25.43
N VAL A 203 -6.63 -7.06 -26.12
CA VAL A 203 -6.57 -7.00 -27.59
C VAL A 203 -7.51 -8.05 -28.23
N ALA A 204 -7.67 -9.21 -27.61
CA ALA A 204 -8.63 -10.25 -28.01
C ALA A 204 -10.10 -9.91 -27.64
N GLY A 205 -10.37 -8.77 -27.00
CA GLY A 205 -11.71 -8.29 -26.66
C GLY A 205 -12.13 -8.50 -25.20
N ASP A 206 -11.31 -9.15 -24.38
CA ASP A 206 -11.58 -9.34 -22.95
C ASP A 206 -10.79 -8.34 -22.09
N LYS A 207 -11.50 -7.40 -21.46
CA LYS A 207 -10.90 -6.35 -20.61
C LYS A 207 -10.80 -6.76 -19.14
N ALA A 208 -11.54 -7.76 -18.70
CA ALA A 208 -11.63 -8.13 -17.28
C ALA A 208 -10.28 -8.49 -16.66
N PRO A 209 -9.35 -9.23 -17.32
CA PRO A 209 -8.03 -9.49 -16.74
C PRO A 209 -7.20 -8.23 -16.47
N LEU A 210 -7.31 -7.21 -17.33
CA LEU A 210 -6.57 -5.95 -17.12
C LEU A 210 -7.16 -5.13 -15.97
N GLU A 211 -8.47 -5.09 -15.84
CA GLU A 211 -9.14 -4.48 -14.69
C GLU A 211 -8.74 -5.19 -13.39
N GLY A 212 -8.73 -6.52 -13.39
CA GLY A 212 -8.21 -7.31 -12.25
C GLY A 212 -6.75 -7.00 -11.92
N PHE A 213 -5.87 -6.87 -12.93
CA PHE A 213 -4.47 -6.50 -12.73
C PHE A 213 -4.34 -5.11 -12.06
N ILE A 214 -5.11 -4.13 -12.51
CA ILE A 214 -5.09 -2.79 -11.93
C ILE A 214 -5.53 -2.85 -10.46
N ASN A 215 -6.64 -3.51 -10.18
CA ASN A 215 -7.19 -3.56 -8.83
C ASN A 215 -6.34 -4.40 -7.87
N GLU A 216 -5.96 -5.62 -8.28
CA GLU A 216 -5.34 -6.60 -7.37
C GLU A 216 -3.83 -6.50 -7.33
N THR A 217 -3.18 -6.16 -8.45
CA THR A 217 -1.71 -6.11 -8.55
C THR A 217 -1.18 -4.72 -8.24
N LEU A 218 -1.79 -3.67 -8.79
CA LEU A 218 -1.40 -2.28 -8.54
C LEU A 218 -2.08 -1.68 -7.31
N GLY A 219 -3.22 -2.24 -6.85
CA GLY A 219 -4.01 -1.70 -5.75
C GLY A 219 -4.71 -0.39 -6.11
N GLU A 220 -5.04 -0.20 -7.39
CA GLU A 220 -5.65 1.04 -7.93
C GLU A 220 -7.09 0.77 -8.40
N THR A 221 -7.88 1.83 -8.64
CA THR A 221 -9.27 1.78 -9.13
C THR A 221 -9.44 2.55 -10.43
#